data_015e26ee9c79782b252b173fb9d27fa8
#
_entry.id   015e26ee9c79782b252b173fb9d27fa8
#
_cell.length_a   1.000
_cell.length_b   1.000
_cell.length_c   1.000
_cell.angle_alpha   90.00
_cell.angle_beta   90.00
_cell.angle_gamma   90.00
#
_symmetry.space_group_name_H-M   'P 1'
#
loop_
_entity.id
_entity.type
_entity.pdbx_description
1 polymer ?
#
loop_
_entity_poly.entity_id
_entity_poly.type
_entity_poly.pdbx_seq_one_letter_code
_entity_poly.pdbx_strand_id
1 'polypeptide(L)'
;PKAVGGSGRFADALVDALHAQGFTIAIESNGTIAAHRGIDWVCISPKAGSEVVQRRGNELKLVWPQQGSDIAAMEGWGFDNFLIQPMDSGDSGVNESNRKAAIEFVSQNPKWRLSIQNHKLLGLP
;
A
#
# COMPACT_ATOMS: atom_id res chain seq x y z
N PRO A 1 4.30 -11.59 -15.69
CA PRO A 1 4.64 -11.37 -16.17
C PRO A 1 5.73 -11.28 -16.85
N LYS A 2 5.98 -11.46 -17.34
CA LYS A 2 6.72 -11.52 -17.94
C LYS A 2 7.13 -10.51 -18.30
N ALA A 3 6.89 -10.00 -17.91
CA ALA A 3 7.03 -9.02 -18.05
C ALA A 3 7.88 -8.71 -18.79
N VAL A 4 8.55 -9.15 -18.97
CA VAL A 4 9.25 -8.66 -19.55
C VAL A 4 10.51 -9.16 -19.47
N GLY A 5 10.83 -9.97 -20.22
CA GLY A 5 12.02 -10.69 -20.18
C GLY A 5 13.23 -9.84 -19.89
N GLY A 6 13.47 -8.83 -20.67
CA GLY A 6 14.61 -7.95 -20.46
C GLY A 6 14.53 -7.22 -19.13
N SER A 7 13.33 -6.72 -18.81
CA SER A 7 13.08 -6.05 -17.54
C SER A 7 13.28 -7.00 -16.38
N GLY A 8 12.90 -8.26 -16.54
CA GLY A 8 13.07 -9.24 -15.50
C GLY A 8 14.52 -9.44 -15.15
N ARG A 9 15.39 -9.53 -16.14
CA ARG A 9 16.82 -9.70 -15.91
C ARG A 9 17.44 -8.47 -15.26
N PHE A 10 17.02 -7.29 -15.71
CA PHE A 10 17.53 -6.06 -15.13
C PHE A 10 17.09 -5.96 -13.67
N ALA A 11 15.84 -6.32 -13.37
CA ALA A 11 15.34 -6.29 -12.01
C ALA A 11 16.09 -7.27 -11.13
N ASP A 12 16.37 -8.48 -11.62
CA ASP A 12 17.13 -9.46 -10.87
C ASP A 12 18.53 -8.94 -10.55
N ALA A 13 19.21 -8.35 -11.53
CA ALA A 13 20.54 -7.84 -11.34
C ALA A 13 20.55 -6.68 -10.34
N LEU A 14 19.54 -5.81 -10.42
CA LEU A 14 19.46 -4.66 -9.51
C LEU A 14 19.19 -5.13 -8.08
N VAL A 15 18.26 -6.05 -7.90
CA VAL A 15 17.93 -6.58 -6.57
C VAL A 15 19.16 -7.26 -5.98
N ASP A 16 19.84 -8.08 -6.76
CA ASP A 16 21.03 -8.78 -6.29
C ASP A 16 22.13 -7.80 -5.90
N ALA A 17 22.34 -6.75 -6.70
CA ALA A 17 23.36 -5.76 -6.43
C ALA A 17 23.06 -5.00 -5.14
N LEU A 18 21.80 -4.63 -4.91
CA LEU A 18 21.41 -3.92 -3.71
C LEU A 18 21.58 -4.80 -2.48
N HIS A 19 21.15 -6.06 -2.57
CA HIS A 19 21.32 -6.98 -1.45
C HIS A 19 22.80 -7.23 -1.14
N ALA A 20 23.64 -7.30 -2.18
CA ALA A 20 25.07 -7.50 -1.99
C ALA A 20 25.71 -6.32 -1.23
N GLN A 21 25.11 -5.14 -1.33
CA GLN A 21 25.57 -3.96 -0.61
C GLN A 21 24.96 -3.86 0.79
N GLY A 22 24.14 -4.81 1.19
CA GLY A 22 23.54 -4.81 2.51
C GLY A 22 22.23 -4.05 2.61
N PHE A 23 21.66 -3.63 1.49
CA PHE A 23 20.38 -2.91 1.52
C PHE A 23 19.22 -3.86 1.66
N THR A 24 18.19 -3.44 2.39
CA THR A 24 16.87 -4.06 2.30
C THR A 24 16.05 -3.21 1.33
N ILE A 25 15.17 -3.87 0.60
CA ILE A 25 14.42 -3.24 -0.47
C ILE A 25 12.95 -3.22 -0.11
N ALA A 26 12.36 -2.04 -0.10
CA ALA A 26 10.92 -1.88 0.16
C ALA A 26 10.29 -1.18 -1.02
N ILE A 27 9.07 -1.58 -1.37
CA ILE A 27 8.30 -0.89 -2.38
C ILE A 27 6.90 -0.58 -1.87
N GLU A 28 6.33 0.46 -2.45
CA GLU A 28 4.91 0.74 -2.33
C GLU A 28 4.38 0.90 -3.74
N SER A 29 3.31 0.18 -4.08
CA SER A 29 2.75 0.23 -5.41
C SER A 29 1.24 0.02 -5.35
N ASN A 30 0.54 0.28 -6.46
CA ASN A 30 -0.89 0.01 -6.53
C ASN A 30 -1.22 -1.46 -6.78
N GLY A 31 -0.21 -2.29 -6.97
CA GLY A 31 -0.40 -3.74 -7.08
C GLY A 31 -0.87 -4.23 -8.44
N THR A 32 -0.90 -3.36 -9.46
CA THR A 32 -1.36 -3.79 -10.79
C THR A 32 -0.34 -4.65 -11.51
N ILE A 33 0.89 -4.69 -11.00
CA ILE A 33 1.96 -5.52 -11.54
C ILE A 33 2.54 -6.31 -10.37
N ALA A 34 2.87 -7.57 -10.61
CA ALA A 34 3.45 -8.42 -9.57
C ALA A 34 4.80 -7.87 -9.12
N ALA A 35 5.03 -7.86 -7.81
CA ALA A 35 6.29 -7.40 -7.25
C ALA A 35 7.37 -8.44 -7.48
N HIS A 36 8.61 -7.96 -7.67
CA HIS A 36 9.76 -8.85 -7.76
C HIS A 36 9.90 -9.61 -6.45
N ARG A 37 10.12 -10.91 -6.53
CA ARG A 37 10.14 -11.75 -5.32
C ARG A 37 11.31 -11.48 -4.40
N GLY A 38 12.33 -10.75 -4.86
CA GLY A 38 13.46 -10.35 -4.03
C GLY A 38 13.23 -9.10 -3.22
N ILE A 39 12.08 -8.46 -3.34
CA ILE A 39 11.73 -7.31 -2.54
C ILE A 39 11.48 -7.75 -1.10
N ASP A 40 12.11 -7.06 -0.15
CA ASP A 40 12.04 -7.45 1.25
C ASP A 40 10.77 -6.99 1.95
N TRP A 41 10.23 -5.85 1.52
CA TRP A 41 9.00 -5.31 2.12
C TRP A 41 8.09 -4.80 1.02
N VAL A 42 6.90 -5.36 0.95
CA VAL A 42 5.93 -5.02 -0.09
C VAL A 42 4.73 -4.38 0.55
N CYS A 43 4.45 -3.13 0.17
CA CYS A 43 3.26 -2.40 0.57
C CYS A 43 2.42 -2.17 -0.67
N ILE A 44 1.18 -2.63 -0.66
CA ILE A 44 0.27 -2.45 -1.78
C ILE A 44 -0.83 -1.50 -1.36
N SER A 45 -1.04 -0.46 -2.18
CA SER A 45 -2.07 0.53 -1.95
C SER A 45 -3.03 0.50 -3.14
N PRO A 46 -4.06 -0.36 -3.09
CA PRO A 46 -4.94 -0.55 -4.23
C PRO A 46 -5.82 0.66 -4.47
N LYS A 47 -6.13 0.90 -5.73
CA LYS A 47 -7.07 1.97 -6.11
C LYS A 47 -8.34 1.32 -6.64
N ALA A 48 -9.48 1.88 -6.27
CA ALA A 48 -10.76 1.40 -6.75
C ALA A 48 -10.77 1.43 -8.28
N GLY A 49 -11.31 0.40 -8.89
CA GLY A 49 -11.39 0.29 -10.33
C GLY A 49 -10.15 -0.32 -10.99
N SER A 50 -9.07 -0.52 -10.25
CA SER A 50 -7.89 -1.19 -10.80
C SER A 50 -7.95 -2.67 -10.51
N GLU A 51 -7.33 -3.45 -11.37
CA GLU A 51 -7.19 -4.88 -11.11
C GLU A 51 -5.89 -5.10 -10.34
N VAL A 52 -5.98 -5.59 -9.13
CA VAL A 52 -4.83 -5.86 -8.30
C VAL A 52 -4.34 -7.27 -8.56
N VAL A 53 -3.10 -7.38 -9.02
CA VAL A 53 -2.45 -8.64 -9.30
C VAL A 53 -1.64 -9.11 -8.10
N GLN A 54 -0.97 -8.16 -7.43
CA GLN A 54 -0.15 -8.46 -6.26
C GLN A 54 -1.02 -8.47 -5.02
N ARG A 55 -1.50 -9.65 -4.63
CA ARG A 55 -2.45 -9.82 -3.53
C ARG A 55 -1.81 -10.45 -2.31
N ARG A 56 -0.52 -10.22 -2.13
CA ARG A 56 0.22 -10.70 -0.96
C ARG A 56 1.40 -9.77 -0.72
N GLY A 57 1.80 -9.67 0.51
CA GLY A 57 2.88 -8.79 0.92
C GLY A 57 2.84 -8.52 2.40
N ASN A 58 3.53 -7.46 2.82
CA ASN A 58 3.64 -7.12 4.23
C ASN A 58 2.52 -6.18 4.67
N GLU A 59 2.15 -5.23 3.81
CA GLU A 59 1.12 -4.25 4.16
C GLU A 59 0.15 -4.05 3.01
N LEU A 60 -1.13 -4.04 3.33
CA LEU A 60 -2.16 -3.53 2.42
C LEU A 60 -2.62 -2.21 3.02
N LYS A 61 -2.42 -1.11 2.28
CA LYS A 61 -2.77 0.22 2.76
C LYS A 61 -3.83 0.82 1.86
N LEU A 62 -5.00 1.08 2.42
CA LEU A 62 -6.12 1.59 1.66
C LEU A 62 -6.36 3.04 2.01
N VAL A 63 -6.38 3.91 1.01
CA VAL A 63 -6.71 5.31 1.19
C VAL A 63 -8.21 5.41 1.41
N TRP A 64 -8.62 6.13 2.45
CA TRP A 64 -10.01 6.13 2.87
C TRP A 64 -10.54 7.56 3.06
N PRO A 65 -11.75 7.88 2.67
CA PRO A 65 -12.75 6.97 2.10
C PRO A 65 -12.47 6.66 0.62
N GLN A 66 -12.89 5.48 0.19
CA GLN A 66 -12.69 5.07 -1.19
C GLN A 66 -13.88 4.21 -1.60
N GLN A 67 -14.63 4.68 -2.59
CA GLN A 67 -15.78 3.95 -3.09
C GLN A 67 -15.33 2.85 -4.03
N GLY A 68 -16.14 1.78 -4.09
CA GLY A 68 -15.85 0.70 -5.01
C GLY A 68 -14.81 -0.29 -4.55
N SER A 69 -14.35 -0.16 -3.30
CA SER A 69 -13.40 -1.11 -2.75
C SER A 69 -14.12 -2.27 -2.10
N ASP A 70 -13.67 -3.47 -2.36
CA ASP A 70 -14.24 -4.67 -1.76
C ASP A 70 -13.40 -5.05 -0.54
N ILE A 71 -13.77 -4.51 0.60
CA ILE A 71 -13.04 -4.70 1.86
C ILE A 71 -12.99 -6.17 2.25
N ALA A 72 -14.12 -6.86 2.11
CA ALA A 72 -14.18 -8.27 2.51
C ALA A 72 -13.23 -9.11 1.69
N ALA A 73 -13.14 -8.86 0.39
CA ALA A 73 -12.22 -9.59 -0.46
C ALA A 73 -10.77 -9.29 -0.07
N MET A 74 -10.47 -8.02 0.19
CA MET A 74 -9.12 -7.61 0.56
C MET A 74 -8.65 -8.25 1.85
N GLU A 75 -9.55 -8.41 2.81
CA GLU A 75 -9.21 -9.04 4.08
C GLU A 75 -8.82 -10.50 3.92
N GLY A 76 -9.19 -11.12 2.81
CA GLY A 76 -8.80 -12.48 2.50
C GLY A 76 -7.47 -12.59 1.75
N TRP A 77 -6.87 -11.46 1.36
CA TRP A 77 -5.60 -11.49 0.65
C TRP A 77 -4.46 -11.76 1.62
N GLY A 78 -3.31 -12.17 1.08
CA GLY A 78 -2.17 -12.62 1.88
C GLY A 78 -1.28 -11.52 2.41
N PHE A 79 -1.84 -10.59 3.15
CA PHE A 79 -1.06 -9.51 3.77
C PHE A 79 -0.97 -9.72 5.28
N ASP A 80 0.14 -9.30 5.86
CA ASP A 80 0.35 -9.41 7.29
C ASP A 80 -0.31 -8.27 8.05
N ASN A 81 -0.42 -7.10 7.42
CA ASN A 81 -0.95 -5.89 8.05
C ASN A 81 -1.94 -5.21 7.13
N PHE A 82 -3.04 -4.72 7.69
CA PHE A 82 -4.07 -4.01 6.96
C PHE A 82 -4.18 -2.60 7.52
N LEU A 83 -3.95 -1.59 6.70
CA LEU A 83 -3.88 -0.19 7.14
C LEU A 83 -4.89 0.66 6.38
N ILE A 84 -5.50 1.59 7.10
CA ILE A 84 -6.37 2.61 6.53
C ILE A 84 -5.66 3.95 6.66
N GLN A 85 -5.50 4.66 5.55
CA GLN A 85 -4.88 5.97 5.54
C GLN A 85 -5.91 7.01 5.13
N PRO A 86 -6.16 8.03 5.98
CA PRO A 86 -7.10 9.09 5.59
C PRO A 86 -6.64 9.78 4.31
N MET A 87 -7.60 10.01 3.40
CA MET A 87 -7.30 10.66 2.14
C MET A 87 -6.95 12.13 2.40
N ASP A 88 -5.89 12.61 1.74
CA ASP A 88 -5.48 14.00 1.80
C ASP A 88 -5.95 14.69 0.52
N SER A 89 -6.92 15.58 0.66
CA SER A 89 -7.54 16.26 -0.47
C SER A 89 -6.96 17.65 -0.72
N GLY A 90 -6.15 18.16 0.20
CA GLY A 90 -5.67 19.54 0.14
C GLY A 90 -6.62 20.54 0.77
N ASP A 91 -7.83 20.13 1.15
CA ASP A 91 -8.81 20.97 1.83
C ASP A 91 -8.91 20.54 3.30
N SER A 92 -8.65 21.45 4.23
CA SER A 92 -8.54 21.09 5.64
C SER A 92 -9.87 20.57 6.22
N GLY A 93 -10.99 21.11 5.76
CA GLY A 93 -12.30 20.65 6.24
C GLY A 93 -12.60 19.26 5.75
N VAL A 94 -12.32 18.98 4.47
CA VAL A 94 -12.51 17.66 3.89
C VAL A 94 -11.55 16.67 4.55
N ASN A 95 -10.31 17.09 4.81
CA ASN A 95 -9.33 16.23 5.45
C ASN A 95 -9.73 15.84 6.86
N GLU A 96 -10.34 16.77 7.61
CA GLU A 96 -10.83 16.44 8.94
C GLU A 96 -11.96 15.42 8.85
N SER A 97 -12.87 15.60 7.90
CA SER A 97 -13.95 14.66 7.68
C SER A 97 -13.41 13.28 7.28
N ASN A 98 -12.38 13.25 6.43
CA ASN A 98 -11.75 12.00 6.02
C ASN A 98 -11.07 11.30 7.19
N ARG A 99 -10.42 12.05 8.07
CA ARG A 99 -9.81 11.47 9.27
C ARG A 99 -10.85 10.84 10.18
N LYS A 100 -11.99 11.52 10.37
CA LYS A 100 -13.07 10.98 11.17
C LYS A 100 -13.62 9.71 10.56
N ALA A 101 -13.81 9.70 9.24
CA ALA A 101 -14.31 8.52 8.55
C ALA A 101 -13.35 7.34 8.70
N ALA A 102 -12.04 7.60 8.60
CA ALA A 102 -11.04 6.57 8.76
C ALA A 102 -11.03 6.00 10.17
N ILE A 103 -11.11 6.87 11.17
CA ILE A 103 -11.15 6.44 12.58
C ILE A 103 -12.39 5.60 12.83
N GLU A 104 -13.52 6.03 12.31
CA GLU A 104 -14.76 5.28 12.47
C GLU A 104 -14.65 3.90 11.83
N PHE A 105 -14.06 3.85 10.64
CA PHE A 105 -13.90 2.57 9.94
C PHE A 105 -13.06 1.60 10.76
N VAL A 106 -11.89 2.04 11.27
CA VAL A 106 -11.02 1.13 12.02
C VAL A 106 -11.66 0.74 13.35
N SER A 107 -12.47 1.61 13.94
CA SER A 107 -13.19 1.28 15.18
C SER A 107 -14.15 0.13 14.97
N GLN A 108 -14.74 0.03 13.79
CA GLN A 108 -15.72 -0.99 13.47
C GLN A 108 -15.11 -2.21 12.78
N ASN A 109 -13.86 -2.09 12.36
CA ASN A 109 -13.16 -3.15 11.61
C ASN A 109 -11.79 -3.39 12.20
N PRO A 110 -11.71 -4.19 13.28
CA PRO A 110 -10.49 -4.28 14.08
C PRO A 110 -9.31 -4.94 13.37
N LYS A 111 -9.52 -5.56 12.24
CA LYS A 111 -8.42 -6.09 11.45
C LYS A 111 -7.57 -4.97 10.86
N TRP A 112 -8.15 -3.77 10.72
CA TRP A 112 -7.50 -2.62 10.11
C TRP A 112 -6.96 -1.68 11.18
N ARG A 113 -5.82 -1.06 10.90
CA ARG A 113 -5.21 -0.06 11.77
C ARG A 113 -5.09 1.25 11.04
N LEU A 114 -5.10 2.34 11.79
CA LEU A 114 -4.96 3.66 11.22
C LEU A 114 -3.50 3.93 10.87
N SER A 115 -3.27 4.43 9.66
CA SER A 115 -1.96 4.87 9.20
C SER A 115 -2.04 6.38 9.00
N ILE A 116 -1.11 7.13 9.57
CA ILE A 116 -1.09 8.58 9.42
C ILE A 116 0.24 9.01 8.82
N GLN A 117 0.18 10.13 8.08
CA GLN A 117 1.37 10.72 7.49
C GLN A 117 1.91 11.75 8.47
N ASN A 118 2.82 11.34 9.33
CA ASN A 118 3.32 12.19 10.41
C ASN A 118 3.86 13.52 9.94
N HIS A 119 4.56 13.53 8.81
CA HIS A 119 5.13 14.78 8.30
C HIS A 119 4.04 15.80 7.99
N LYS A 120 2.90 15.37 7.45
CA LYS A 120 1.80 16.28 7.15
C LYS A 120 1.12 16.74 8.43
N LEU A 121 0.98 15.85 9.40
CA LEU A 121 0.37 16.17 10.67
C LEU A 121 1.20 17.21 11.41
N LEU A 122 2.51 17.13 11.30
CA LEU A 122 3.44 18.03 11.98
C LEU A 122 3.75 19.27 11.14
N GLY A 123 3.21 19.38 9.94
CA GLY A 123 3.47 20.51 9.06
C GLY A 123 4.84 20.50 8.42
N LEU A 124 5.46 19.34 8.34
CA LEU A 124 6.78 19.19 7.71
C LEU A 124 6.63 18.85 6.24
N PRO A 125 7.61 19.21 5.40
CA PRO A 125 7.55 18.90 3.97
C PRO A 125 7.53 17.41 3.68
#